data_9c0ac3baa07ddf1e967c1569785da82b
#
_entry.id   9c0ac3baa07ddf1e967c1569785da82b
#
_cell.length_a   1.000
_cell.length_b   1.000
_cell.length_c   1.000
_cell.angle_alpha   90.00
_cell.angle_beta   90.00
_cell.angle_gamma   90.00
#
_symmetry.space_group_name_H-M   'P 1'
#
loop_
_entity.id
_entity.type
_entity.pdbx_description
1 polymer ?
#
loop_
_entity_poly.entity_id
_entity_poly.type
_entity_poly.pdbx_seq_one_letter_code
_entity_poly.pdbx_strand_id
1 'polypeptide(L)'
;MAAGSVETGSQAPDFTLMNQDRQPVTLSAQRGQPVVLAFFPAAFSSVCTKELCTFRDSLAKLNAARAQVYGISVDTFFTLKAYQEAQQLTFPLLSDFNKDVIRQYGVFNEDMIGLKGIAKRAVFVLDKNGIVRYREVLDDARNEPNYDKVLGAVASL
;
A
#
# COMPACT_ATOMS: atom_id res chain seq x y z
N MET A 1 0.77 -6.15 23.00
CA MET A 1 -0.50 -5.60 22.51
C MET A 1 -0.80 -6.19 21.15
N ALA A 2 -1.98 -6.74 20.99
CA ALA A 2 -2.42 -7.15 19.66
C ALA A 2 -2.35 -5.93 18.73
N ALA A 3 -1.85 -6.14 17.51
CA ALA A 3 -1.91 -5.09 16.51
C ALA A 3 -3.37 -4.70 16.33
N GLY A 4 -3.71 -3.46 16.63
CA GLY A 4 -5.05 -2.95 16.40
C GLY A 4 -5.33 -2.89 14.90
N SER A 5 -6.55 -3.18 14.52
CA SER A 5 -6.96 -2.92 13.14
C SER A 5 -7.12 -1.41 12.95
N VAL A 6 -6.70 -0.91 11.78
CA VAL A 6 -6.90 0.49 11.40
C VAL A 6 -8.25 0.60 10.72
N GLU A 7 -9.18 1.30 11.35
CA GLU A 7 -10.57 1.36 10.92
C GLU A 7 -10.87 2.66 10.15
N THR A 8 -11.90 2.60 9.31
CA THR A 8 -12.43 3.78 8.62
C THR A 8 -12.85 4.83 9.65
N GLY A 9 -12.47 6.08 9.43
CA GLY A 9 -12.74 7.20 10.32
C GLY A 9 -11.62 7.47 11.32
N SER A 10 -10.65 6.56 11.47
CA SER A 10 -9.52 6.77 12.37
C SER A 10 -8.34 7.43 11.65
N GLN A 11 -7.46 8.04 12.43
CA GLN A 11 -6.19 8.56 11.95
C GLN A 11 -5.29 7.38 11.56
N ALA A 12 -4.79 7.36 10.34
CA ALA A 12 -3.84 6.34 9.91
C ALA A 12 -2.53 6.49 10.71
N PRO A 13 -1.99 5.39 11.27
CA PRO A 13 -0.71 5.45 11.97
C PRO A 13 0.40 6.03 11.10
N ASP A 14 1.16 6.96 11.65
CA ASP A 14 2.29 7.57 10.95
C ASP A 14 3.43 6.56 10.84
N PHE A 15 4.23 6.71 9.80
CA PHE A 15 5.42 5.89 9.61
C PHE A 15 6.45 6.63 8.75
N THR A 16 7.68 6.16 8.82
CA THR A 16 8.75 6.53 7.89
C THR A 16 9.36 5.25 7.34
N LEU A 17 9.29 5.07 6.02
CA LEU A 17 9.85 3.93 5.31
C LEU A 17 10.74 4.40 4.18
N MET A 18 11.74 3.60 3.83
CA MET A 18 12.59 3.87 2.67
C MET A 18 11.88 3.47 1.39
N ASN A 19 11.98 4.31 0.37
CA ASN A 19 11.49 3.96 -0.96
C ASN A 19 12.56 3.18 -1.74
N GLN A 20 12.24 2.82 -2.98
CA GLN A 20 13.12 2.06 -3.87
C GLN A 20 14.45 2.77 -4.17
N ASP A 21 14.54 4.08 -3.95
CA ASP A 21 15.76 4.87 -4.14
C ASP A 21 16.48 5.16 -2.83
N ARG A 22 16.09 4.46 -1.76
CA ARG A 22 16.64 4.61 -0.39
C ARG A 22 16.46 6.02 0.15
N GLN A 23 15.36 6.67 -0.22
CA GLN A 23 14.96 7.96 0.33
C GLN A 23 13.85 7.73 1.37
N PRO A 24 13.90 8.38 2.53
CA PRO A 24 12.84 8.24 3.52
C PRO A 24 11.56 8.91 3.07
N VAL A 25 10.44 8.22 3.28
CA VAL A 25 9.09 8.74 3.03
C VAL A 25 8.33 8.68 4.35
N THR A 26 7.87 9.82 4.82
CA THR A 26 7.07 9.92 6.05
C THR A 26 5.63 10.20 5.66
N LEU A 27 4.70 9.38 6.16
CA LEU A 27 3.29 9.49 5.79
C LEU A 27 2.72 10.87 6.15
N SER A 28 2.99 11.36 7.36
CA SER A 28 2.47 12.65 7.82
C SER A 28 2.95 13.85 6.98
N ALA A 29 4.09 13.70 6.30
CA ALA A 29 4.58 14.73 5.38
C ALA A 29 3.77 14.78 4.07
N GLN A 30 2.91 13.80 3.81
CA GLN A 30 2.08 13.72 2.60
C GLN A 30 0.71 14.38 2.80
N ARG A 31 0.43 14.93 3.96
CA ARG A 31 -0.86 15.60 4.21
C ARG A 31 -1.05 16.77 3.25
N GLY A 32 -2.31 17.07 2.95
CA GLY A 32 -2.69 18.06 1.95
C GLY A 32 -3.14 17.43 0.64
N GLN A 33 -2.98 16.12 0.49
CA GLN A 33 -3.44 15.35 -0.67
C GLN A 33 -3.95 13.99 -0.20
N PRO A 34 -4.88 13.38 -0.95
CA PRO A 34 -5.27 11.99 -0.69
C PRO A 34 -4.10 11.03 -0.93
N VAL A 35 -4.06 9.95 -0.15
CA VAL A 35 -3.02 8.93 -0.25
C VAL A 35 -3.67 7.57 -0.36
N VAL A 36 -3.18 6.74 -1.29
CA VAL A 36 -3.57 5.33 -1.41
C VAL A 36 -2.39 4.48 -0.98
N LEU A 37 -2.59 3.68 0.06
CA LEU A 37 -1.59 2.72 0.54
C LEU A 37 -2.00 1.33 0.06
N ALA A 38 -1.20 0.74 -0.81
CA ALA A 38 -1.44 -0.60 -1.35
C ALA A 38 -0.41 -1.57 -0.78
N PHE A 39 -0.78 -2.28 0.27
CA PHE A 39 0.05 -3.35 0.84
C PHE A 39 -0.05 -4.59 -0.04
N PHE A 40 1.08 -5.21 -0.33
CA PHE A 40 1.10 -6.44 -1.14
C PHE A 40 2.10 -7.45 -0.57
N PRO A 41 1.83 -8.77 -0.77
CA PRO A 41 2.64 -9.83 -0.16
C PRO A 41 4.10 -9.86 -0.60
N ALA A 42 4.35 -9.83 -1.91
CA ALA A 42 5.71 -10.03 -2.42
C ALA A 42 5.88 -9.50 -3.84
N ALA A 43 6.98 -8.80 -4.06
CA ALA A 43 7.37 -8.36 -5.40
C ALA A 43 7.55 -9.57 -6.33
N PHE A 44 7.24 -9.38 -7.60
CA PHE A 44 7.33 -10.39 -8.67
C PHE A 44 6.32 -11.54 -8.57
N SER A 45 5.44 -11.57 -7.57
CA SER A 45 4.33 -12.53 -7.56
C SER A 45 3.27 -12.10 -8.58
N SER A 46 2.54 -13.09 -9.14
CA SER A 46 1.63 -12.83 -10.28
C SER A 46 0.48 -11.90 -9.93
N VAL A 47 -0.21 -12.13 -8.81
CA VAL A 47 -1.35 -11.31 -8.41
C VAL A 47 -0.91 -9.91 -7.98
N CYS A 48 0.22 -9.80 -7.27
CA CYS A 48 0.77 -8.50 -6.88
C CYS A 48 1.15 -7.68 -8.11
N THR A 49 1.78 -8.30 -9.11
CA THR A 49 2.13 -7.62 -10.36
C THR A 49 0.89 -7.13 -11.07
N LYS A 50 -0.16 -7.95 -11.15
CA LYS A 50 -1.43 -7.56 -11.76
C LYS A 50 -2.06 -6.39 -11.03
N GLU A 51 -2.08 -6.42 -9.68
CA GLU A 51 -2.60 -5.33 -8.85
C GLU A 51 -1.87 -4.03 -9.10
N LEU A 52 -0.54 -4.04 -8.97
CA LEU A 52 0.25 -2.81 -9.08
C LEU A 52 0.22 -2.25 -10.49
N CYS A 53 0.21 -3.11 -11.52
CA CYS A 53 0.06 -2.66 -12.90
C CYS A 53 -1.33 -2.07 -13.15
N THR A 54 -2.38 -2.61 -12.51
CA THR A 54 -3.71 -2.02 -12.60
C THR A 54 -3.75 -0.62 -11.97
N PHE A 55 -3.12 -0.43 -10.81
CA PHE A 55 -2.99 0.90 -10.22
C PHE A 55 -2.18 1.84 -11.11
N ARG A 56 -1.07 1.36 -11.69
CA ARG A 56 -0.27 2.14 -12.65
C ARG A 56 -1.14 2.63 -13.81
N ASP A 57 -1.92 1.73 -14.40
CA ASP A 57 -2.76 2.06 -15.56
C ASP A 57 -3.93 2.99 -15.19
N SER A 58 -4.36 2.96 -13.92
CA SER A 58 -5.40 3.83 -13.39
C SER A 58 -4.86 5.17 -12.87
N LEU A 59 -3.55 5.39 -12.95
CA LEU A 59 -2.89 6.56 -12.35
C LEU A 59 -3.45 7.88 -12.87
N ALA A 60 -3.85 7.95 -14.15
CA ALA A 60 -4.45 9.16 -14.71
C ALA A 60 -5.71 9.59 -13.93
N LYS A 61 -6.54 8.64 -13.51
CA LYS A 61 -7.73 8.91 -12.70
C LYS A 61 -7.34 9.34 -11.28
N LEU A 62 -6.33 8.71 -10.71
CA LEU A 62 -5.83 9.05 -9.38
C LEU A 62 -5.15 10.42 -9.37
N ASN A 63 -4.41 10.75 -10.43
CA ASN A 63 -3.79 12.08 -10.58
C ASN A 63 -4.84 13.18 -10.74
N ALA A 64 -5.95 12.92 -11.42
CA ALA A 64 -7.05 13.88 -11.51
C ALA A 64 -7.61 14.20 -10.13
N ALA A 65 -7.59 13.26 -9.21
CA ALA A 65 -7.97 13.45 -7.80
C ALA A 65 -6.79 13.92 -6.94
N ARG A 66 -5.60 14.11 -7.52
CA ARG A 66 -4.36 14.51 -6.84
C ARG A 66 -3.94 13.53 -5.74
N ALA A 67 -4.23 12.25 -5.93
CA ALA A 67 -3.87 11.22 -4.96
C ALA A 67 -2.46 10.71 -5.21
N GLN A 68 -1.72 10.48 -4.12
CA GLN A 68 -0.42 9.83 -4.15
C GLN A 68 -0.60 8.35 -3.82
N VAL A 69 -0.06 7.46 -4.66
CA VAL A 69 -0.08 6.01 -4.44
C VAL A 69 1.27 5.56 -3.91
N TYR A 70 1.26 4.68 -2.90
CA TYR A 70 2.43 3.96 -2.42
C TYR A 70 2.13 2.48 -2.39
N GLY A 71 3.00 1.67 -2.99
CA GLY A 71 2.99 0.22 -2.79
C GLY A 71 3.91 -0.12 -1.62
N ILE A 72 3.47 -1.00 -0.72
CA ILE A 72 4.22 -1.34 0.49
C ILE A 72 4.32 -2.85 0.64
N SER A 73 5.53 -3.36 0.78
CA SER A 73 5.78 -4.78 1.09
C SER A 73 6.96 -4.92 2.04
N VAL A 74 7.22 -6.16 2.47
CA VAL A 74 8.38 -6.48 3.31
C VAL A 74 9.64 -6.77 2.49
N ASP A 75 9.58 -6.65 1.18
CA ASP A 75 10.75 -6.80 0.32
C ASP A 75 11.78 -5.73 0.63
N THR A 76 13.06 -6.03 0.40
CA THR A 76 14.09 -5.01 0.54
C THR A 76 13.91 -3.93 -0.55
N PHE A 77 14.41 -2.72 -0.27
CA PHE A 77 14.37 -1.66 -1.29
C PHE A 77 15.15 -2.02 -2.56
N PHE A 78 16.16 -2.89 -2.46
CA PHE A 78 16.87 -3.40 -3.64
C PHE A 78 15.93 -4.19 -4.56
N THR A 79 15.14 -5.11 -4.00
CA THR A 79 14.14 -5.88 -4.74
C THR A 79 13.06 -4.96 -5.30
N LEU A 80 12.60 -3.99 -4.51
CA LEU A 80 11.57 -3.04 -4.94
C LEU A 80 12.05 -2.16 -6.09
N LYS A 81 13.33 -1.78 -6.10
CA LYS A 81 13.92 -1.02 -7.22
C LYS A 81 13.85 -1.81 -8.51
N ALA A 82 14.29 -3.07 -8.48
CA ALA A 82 14.23 -3.94 -9.64
C ALA A 82 12.79 -4.17 -10.10
N TYR A 83 11.88 -4.35 -9.16
CA TYR A 83 10.46 -4.58 -9.44
C TYR A 83 9.80 -3.36 -10.10
N GLN A 84 10.05 -2.18 -9.56
CA GLN A 84 9.54 -0.93 -10.12
C GLN A 84 10.00 -0.75 -11.57
N GLU A 85 11.28 -0.98 -11.83
CA GLU A 85 11.85 -0.84 -13.17
C GLU A 85 11.28 -1.88 -14.13
N ALA A 86 11.23 -3.16 -13.70
CA ALA A 86 10.73 -4.25 -14.53
C ALA A 86 9.27 -4.06 -14.93
N GLN A 87 8.44 -3.54 -14.04
CA GLN A 87 7.01 -3.34 -14.27
C GLN A 87 6.66 -1.91 -14.70
N GLN A 88 7.66 -1.04 -14.83
CA GLN A 88 7.45 0.37 -15.20
C GLN A 88 6.41 1.06 -14.31
N LEU A 89 6.48 0.80 -13.00
CA LEU A 89 5.58 1.41 -12.03
C LEU A 89 5.92 2.89 -11.88
N THR A 90 4.90 3.74 -11.91
CA THR A 90 5.04 5.19 -11.89
C THR A 90 4.82 5.79 -10.51
N PHE A 91 4.64 4.95 -9.51
CA PHE A 91 4.50 5.38 -8.11
C PHE A 91 5.57 4.73 -7.24
N PRO A 92 5.92 5.35 -6.10
CA PRO A 92 6.96 4.80 -5.22
C PRO A 92 6.54 3.50 -4.55
N LEU A 93 7.53 2.64 -4.31
CA LEU A 93 7.39 1.43 -3.51
C LEU A 93 8.16 1.63 -2.21
N LEU A 94 7.54 1.28 -1.09
CA LEU A 94 8.12 1.46 0.24
C LEU A 94 8.44 0.09 0.86
N SER A 95 9.60 0.02 1.50
CA SER A 95 10.08 -1.22 2.11
C SER A 95 9.76 -1.24 3.60
N ASP A 96 8.87 -2.15 4.00
CA ASP A 96 8.60 -2.47 5.39
C ASP A 96 9.33 -3.76 5.79
N PHE A 97 10.61 -3.85 5.45
CA PHE A 97 11.44 -5.03 5.72
C PHE A 97 11.40 -5.45 7.19
N ASN A 98 11.35 -4.49 8.11
CA ASN A 98 11.32 -4.75 9.54
C ASN A 98 9.92 -5.09 10.07
N LYS A 99 8.88 -5.03 9.23
CA LYS A 99 7.52 -5.48 9.52
C LYS A 99 6.77 -4.65 10.57
N ASP A 100 7.27 -3.46 10.88
CA ASP A 100 6.63 -2.60 11.90
C ASP A 100 5.32 -2.03 11.39
N VAL A 101 5.27 -1.58 10.15
CA VAL A 101 4.10 -0.90 9.59
C VAL A 101 2.98 -1.90 9.31
N ILE A 102 3.28 -3.08 8.78
CA ILE A 102 2.24 -4.11 8.55
C ILE A 102 1.61 -4.54 9.88
N ARG A 103 2.37 -4.54 10.98
CA ARG A 103 1.82 -4.82 12.32
C ARG A 103 0.91 -3.68 12.78
N GLN A 104 1.36 -2.43 12.62
CA GLN A 104 0.57 -1.26 13.01
C GLN A 104 -0.77 -1.19 12.27
N TYR A 105 -0.76 -1.57 11.00
CA TYR A 105 -1.97 -1.52 10.16
C TYR A 105 -2.84 -2.77 10.25
N GLY A 106 -2.43 -3.77 11.05
CA GLY A 106 -3.20 -5.01 11.20
C GLY A 106 -3.22 -5.88 9.97
N VAL A 107 -2.18 -5.78 9.12
CA VAL A 107 -2.07 -6.54 7.86
C VAL A 107 -0.89 -7.50 7.87
N PHE A 108 -0.43 -7.89 9.05
CA PHE A 108 0.62 -8.89 9.20
C PHE A 108 0.04 -10.28 8.90
N ASN A 109 0.63 -10.99 7.96
CA ASN A 109 0.22 -12.35 7.61
C ASN A 109 1.17 -13.35 8.28
N GLU A 110 0.62 -14.16 9.18
CA GLU A 110 1.40 -15.12 9.95
C GLU A 110 2.00 -16.23 9.07
N ASP A 111 1.25 -16.67 8.06
CA ASP A 111 1.72 -17.70 7.14
C ASP A 111 0.93 -17.66 5.84
N MET A 112 1.64 -17.43 4.74
CA MET A 112 1.11 -17.55 3.39
C MET A 112 2.03 -18.48 2.61
N ILE A 113 1.59 -19.71 2.35
CA ILE A 113 2.35 -20.75 1.63
C ILE A 113 3.77 -20.97 2.20
N GLY A 114 3.90 -20.91 3.54
CA GLY A 114 5.17 -21.03 4.23
C GLY A 114 5.95 -19.74 4.41
N LEU A 115 5.50 -18.63 3.82
CA LEU A 115 6.10 -17.31 4.04
C LEU A 115 5.48 -16.68 5.28
N LYS A 116 6.28 -16.55 6.32
CA LYS A 116 5.83 -16.05 7.63
C LYS A 116 6.18 -14.58 7.77
N GLY A 117 5.18 -13.76 8.10
CA GLY A 117 5.40 -12.37 8.38
C GLY A 117 5.54 -11.50 7.14
N ILE A 118 4.77 -11.78 6.11
CA ILE A 118 4.63 -10.88 4.96
C ILE A 118 3.32 -10.09 5.08
N ALA A 119 3.12 -9.10 4.23
CA ALA A 119 1.91 -8.30 4.25
C ALA A 119 0.72 -9.09 3.67
N LYS A 120 -0.46 -8.91 4.26
CA LYS A 120 -1.71 -9.23 3.58
C LYS A 120 -1.89 -8.23 2.43
N ARG A 121 -2.65 -8.64 1.40
CA ARG A 121 -3.07 -7.69 0.38
C ARG A 121 -4.13 -6.78 0.98
N ALA A 122 -3.86 -5.48 0.98
CA ALA A 122 -4.76 -4.50 1.59
C ALA A 122 -4.63 -3.14 0.93
N VAL A 123 -5.73 -2.40 0.87
CA VAL A 123 -5.74 -1.04 0.36
C VAL A 123 -6.39 -0.13 1.41
N PHE A 124 -5.71 0.97 1.71
CA PHE A 124 -6.23 2.04 2.56
C PHE A 124 -6.24 3.32 1.75
N VAL A 125 -7.37 4.01 1.73
CA VAL A 125 -7.48 5.34 1.12
C VAL A 125 -7.60 6.36 2.23
N LEU A 126 -6.67 7.32 2.24
CA LEU A 126 -6.59 8.35 3.25
C LEU A 126 -6.98 9.70 2.64
N ASP A 127 -7.69 10.53 3.41
CA ASP A 127 -7.96 11.89 2.98
C ASP A 127 -6.75 12.79 3.21
N LYS A 128 -6.88 14.08 2.86
CA LYS A 128 -5.81 15.06 2.99
C LYS A 128 -5.33 15.28 4.43
N ASN A 129 -6.11 14.84 5.41
CA ASN A 129 -5.77 14.95 6.82
C ASN A 129 -5.22 13.64 7.41
N GLY A 130 -5.07 12.60 6.57
CA GLY A 130 -4.57 11.30 6.99
C GLY A 130 -5.63 10.42 7.65
N ILE A 131 -6.91 10.74 7.49
CA ILE A 131 -8.00 9.93 8.03
C ILE A 131 -8.36 8.84 7.02
N VAL A 132 -8.51 7.62 7.50
CA VAL A 132 -8.89 6.47 6.67
C VAL A 132 -10.34 6.63 6.22
N ARG A 133 -10.56 6.71 4.90
CA ARG A 133 -11.90 6.84 4.31
C ARG A 133 -12.36 5.58 3.61
N TYR A 134 -11.45 4.69 3.29
CA TYR A 134 -11.75 3.38 2.71
C TYR A 134 -10.70 2.38 3.16
N ARG A 135 -11.14 1.17 3.44
CA ARG A 135 -10.29 0.08 3.89
C ARG A 135 -10.75 -1.22 3.26
N GLU A 136 -9.82 -1.94 2.66
CA GLU A 136 -10.07 -3.29 2.16
C GLU A 136 -8.88 -4.16 2.53
N VAL A 137 -9.10 -5.20 3.33
CA VAL A 137 -8.08 -6.19 3.70
C VAL A 137 -8.54 -7.55 3.20
N LEU A 138 -7.73 -8.19 2.38
CA LEU A 138 -8.06 -9.47 1.76
C LEU A 138 -7.39 -10.60 2.53
N ASP A 139 -8.19 -11.53 3.06
CA ASP A 139 -7.68 -12.71 3.75
C ASP A 139 -7.05 -13.70 2.77
N ASP A 140 -7.54 -13.73 1.52
CA ASP A 140 -7.01 -14.56 0.46
C ASP A 140 -6.23 -13.70 -0.54
N ALA A 141 -4.91 -13.83 -0.51
CA ALA A 141 -4.02 -13.04 -1.37
C ALA A 141 -4.11 -13.37 -2.86
N ARG A 142 -4.86 -14.40 -3.23
CA ARG A 142 -5.14 -14.71 -4.64
C ARG A 142 -6.17 -13.77 -5.25
N ASN A 143 -6.94 -13.07 -4.42
CA ASN A 143 -7.93 -12.11 -4.87
C ASN A 143 -7.30 -10.73 -5.04
N GLU A 144 -7.81 -9.97 -6.02
CA GLU A 144 -7.44 -8.58 -6.24
C GLU A 144 -8.37 -7.65 -5.46
N PRO A 145 -7.91 -6.42 -5.15
CA PRO A 145 -8.80 -5.41 -4.57
C PRO A 145 -9.95 -5.05 -5.49
N ASN A 146 -11.00 -4.46 -4.94
CA ASN A 146 -12.07 -3.88 -5.72
C ASN A 146 -11.63 -2.49 -6.20
N TYR A 147 -11.06 -2.41 -7.38
CA TYR A 147 -10.50 -1.17 -7.93
C TYR A 147 -11.54 -0.07 -8.09
N ASP A 148 -12.77 -0.41 -8.47
CA ASP A 148 -13.84 0.58 -8.63
C ASP A 148 -14.18 1.25 -7.30
N LYS A 149 -14.21 0.48 -6.21
CA LYS A 149 -14.42 1.04 -4.87
C LYS A 149 -13.26 1.91 -4.43
N VAL A 150 -12.01 1.51 -4.72
CA VAL A 150 -10.83 2.32 -4.41
C VAL A 150 -10.89 3.64 -5.17
N LEU A 151 -11.11 3.59 -6.48
CA LEU A 151 -11.18 4.79 -7.31
C LEU A 151 -12.36 5.68 -6.90
N GLY A 152 -13.51 5.09 -6.59
CA GLY A 152 -14.68 5.83 -6.11
C GLY A 152 -14.43 6.51 -4.78
N ALA A 153 -13.72 5.84 -3.86
CA ALA A 153 -13.35 6.44 -2.58
C ALA A 153 -12.44 7.65 -2.77
N VAL A 154 -11.44 7.54 -3.65
CA VAL A 154 -10.54 8.66 -3.97
C VAL A 154 -11.31 9.81 -4.59
N ALA A 155 -12.21 9.53 -5.54
CA ALA A 155 -12.98 10.55 -6.24
C ALA A 155 -13.95 11.30 -5.32
N SER A 156 -14.37 10.69 -4.21
CA SER A 156 -15.30 11.29 -3.25
C SER A 156 -14.65 12.19 -2.19
N LEU A 157 -13.33 12.30 -2.20
CA LEU A 157 -12.59 13.10 -1.21
C LEU A 157 -12.50 14.57 -1.56
#